data_7aa2c0425e4a9c8ba3a4a5947adea3b7
#
_entry.id   7aa2c0425e4a9c8ba3a4a5947adea3b7
#
_cell.length_a   1.000
_cell.length_b   1.000
_cell.length_c   1.000
_cell.angle_alpha   90.00
_cell.angle_beta   90.00
_cell.angle_gamma   90.00
#
_symmetry.space_group_name_H-M   'P 1'
#
loop_
_entity.id
_entity.type
_entity.pdbx_description
1 polymer ?
#
loop_
_entity_poly.entity_id
_entity_poly.type
_entity_poly.pdbx_seq_one_letter_code
_entity_poly.pdbx_strand_id
1 'polypeptide(L)'
;IEWVKYDVRTDVAGDREYRDIPWKSPKDFMDICNSRPSTDTTNYQVVLYNADTPVIIGVKNAPTFWTSFDDEYVVFDSFDEDIDSTLQSSKTQSFGHIREVFTSSDTFIPELPENLFSFLAAMIEARCFVQMKQSLNPKAEQREDRMRVRAERIKWRQGRMLIEGPDYGRRR
;
A
#
# COMPACT_ATOMS: atom_id res chain seq x y z
N ILE A 1 -0.32 -1.83 -0.13
CA ILE A 1 -0.32 -0.78 -1.18
C ILE A 1 -1.45 -1.08 -2.14
N GLU A 2 -2.29 -0.08 -2.47
CA GLU A 2 -3.43 -0.27 -3.39
C GLU A 2 -3.08 0.09 -4.83
N TRP A 3 -2.35 1.19 -5.02
CA TRP A 3 -1.87 1.60 -6.33
C TRP A 3 -0.54 2.34 -6.24
N VAL A 4 0.22 2.27 -7.33
CA VAL A 4 1.49 2.97 -7.51
C VAL A 4 1.49 3.63 -8.87
N LYS A 5 1.86 4.91 -8.91
CA LYS A 5 2.09 5.67 -10.14
C LYS A 5 3.55 6.08 -10.23
N TYR A 6 4.06 6.17 -11.44
CA TYR A 6 5.41 6.60 -11.73
C TYR A 6 5.40 7.70 -12.78
N ASP A 7 6.29 8.68 -12.62
CA ASP A 7 6.50 9.77 -13.57
C ASP A 7 7.30 9.25 -14.77
N VAL A 8 6.63 9.06 -15.89
CA VAL A 8 7.18 8.46 -17.12
C VAL A 8 7.62 9.52 -18.14
N ARG A 9 7.81 10.78 -17.71
CA ARG A 9 8.33 11.82 -18.61
C ARG A 9 9.64 11.37 -19.27
N THR A 10 9.82 11.78 -20.52
CA THR A 10 11.02 11.46 -21.33
C THR A 10 12.03 12.58 -21.38
N ASP A 11 11.70 13.75 -20.81
CA ASP A 11 12.57 14.92 -20.77
C ASP A 11 12.73 15.38 -19.30
N VAL A 12 13.98 15.67 -18.91
CA VAL A 12 14.31 16.17 -17.55
C VAL A 12 13.57 17.47 -17.23
N ALA A 13 13.40 18.36 -18.21
CA ALA A 13 12.71 19.64 -18.07
C ALA A 13 11.20 19.57 -18.41
N GLY A 14 10.72 18.39 -18.82
CA GLY A 14 9.33 18.20 -19.22
C GLY A 14 8.34 18.19 -18.05
N ASP A 15 7.08 18.40 -18.37
CA ASP A 15 6.00 18.27 -17.40
C ASP A 15 5.90 16.84 -16.85
N ARG A 16 5.49 16.73 -15.61
CA ARG A 16 5.33 15.43 -14.96
C ARG A 16 4.15 14.67 -15.55
N GLU A 17 4.40 13.46 -16.01
CA GLU A 17 3.39 12.53 -16.55
C GLU A 17 3.32 11.29 -15.66
N TYR A 18 2.31 11.22 -14.79
CA TYR A 18 2.13 10.05 -13.91
C TYR A 18 1.28 8.98 -14.59
N ARG A 19 1.84 7.77 -14.69
CA ARG A 19 1.17 6.59 -15.23
C ARG A 19 1.01 5.52 -14.15
N ASP A 20 -0.14 4.83 -14.15
CA ASP A 20 -0.35 3.69 -13.26
C ASP A 20 0.56 2.53 -13.64
N ILE A 21 1.28 2.01 -12.66
CA ILE A 21 2.15 0.85 -12.82
C ILE A 21 1.46 -0.36 -12.21
N PRO A 22 1.21 -1.43 -13.00
CA PRO A 22 0.54 -2.62 -12.51
C PRO A 22 1.41 -3.42 -11.54
N TRP A 23 0.76 -4.00 -10.54
CA TRP A 23 1.39 -4.92 -9.62
C TRP A 23 1.61 -6.31 -10.25
N LYS A 24 2.72 -6.94 -9.90
CA LYS A 24 3.03 -8.33 -10.23
C LYS A 24 3.32 -9.12 -8.96
N SER A 25 2.97 -10.42 -8.98
CA SER A 25 3.35 -11.29 -7.86
C SER A 25 4.88 -11.35 -7.74
N PRO A 26 5.45 -11.48 -6.53
CA PRO A 26 6.90 -11.60 -6.34
C PRO A 26 7.54 -12.68 -7.21
N LYS A 27 6.84 -13.81 -7.39
CA LYS A 27 7.29 -14.91 -8.25
C LYS A 27 7.37 -14.48 -9.72
N ASP A 28 6.27 -13.94 -10.27
CA ASP A 28 6.22 -13.53 -11.68
C ASP A 28 7.20 -12.38 -11.96
N PHE A 29 7.38 -11.49 -10.98
CA PHE A 29 8.37 -10.42 -11.04
C PHE A 29 9.78 -10.98 -11.17
N MET A 30 10.16 -11.94 -10.30
CA MET A 30 11.48 -12.57 -10.34
C MET A 30 11.69 -13.36 -11.63
N ASP A 31 10.68 -14.09 -12.11
CA ASP A 31 10.76 -14.84 -13.37
C ASP A 31 11.06 -13.92 -14.56
N ILE A 32 10.42 -12.75 -14.61
CA ILE A 32 10.66 -11.75 -15.64
C ILE A 32 12.07 -11.13 -15.49
N CYS A 33 12.44 -10.71 -14.29
CA CYS A 33 13.76 -10.11 -14.04
C CYS A 33 14.89 -11.10 -14.33
N ASN A 34 14.75 -12.36 -13.96
CA ASN A 34 15.74 -13.40 -14.19
C ASN A 34 15.86 -13.82 -15.67
N SER A 35 14.84 -13.57 -16.49
CA SER A 35 14.92 -13.80 -17.95
C SER A 35 15.78 -12.78 -18.69
N ARG A 36 16.17 -11.70 -18.02
CA ARG A 36 17.01 -10.62 -18.58
C ARG A 36 18.48 -11.03 -18.62
N PRO A 37 19.23 -10.65 -19.67
CA PRO A 37 20.64 -10.99 -19.76
C PRO A 37 21.48 -10.20 -18.76
N SER A 38 22.06 -10.87 -17.77
CA SER A 38 22.93 -10.26 -16.75
C SER A 38 24.28 -9.73 -17.31
N THR A 39 24.62 -10.13 -18.53
CA THR A 39 25.85 -9.71 -19.23
C THR A 39 25.72 -8.37 -19.98
N ASP A 40 24.47 -7.91 -20.20
CA ASP A 40 24.19 -6.63 -20.85
C ASP A 40 24.13 -5.53 -19.77
N THR A 41 25.31 -5.00 -19.44
CA THR A 41 25.44 -3.92 -18.44
C THR A 41 25.00 -2.55 -18.95
N THR A 42 24.68 -2.43 -20.24
CA THR A 42 24.20 -1.17 -20.84
C THR A 42 22.71 -0.94 -20.55
N ASN A 43 21.91 -2.00 -20.58
CA ASN A 43 20.46 -1.91 -20.43
C ASN A 43 19.96 -2.45 -19.08
N TYR A 44 20.78 -3.23 -18.38
CA TYR A 44 20.39 -3.89 -17.13
C TYR A 44 21.45 -3.73 -16.05
N GLN A 45 20.98 -3.64 -14.82
CA GLN A 45 21.82 -3.60 -13.63
C GLN A 45 21.37 -4.68 -12.65
N VAL A 46 22.33 -5.36 -12.02
CA VAL A 46 22.04 -6.28 -10.92
C VAL A 46 22.03 -5.51 -9.62
N VAL A 47 20.90 -5.50 -8.95
CA VAL A 47 20.72 -4.87 -7.63
C VAL A 47 20.47 -5.96 -6.60
N LEU A 48 21.12 -5.85 -5.45
CA LEU A 48 20.89 -6.78 -4.34
C LEU A 48 19.74 -6.29 -3.45
N TYR A 49 18.65 -7.03 -3.44
CA TYR A 49 17.57 -6.80 -2.48
C TYR A 49 17.95 -7.42 -1.12
N ASN A 50 17.85 -6.64 -0.03
CA ASN A 50 18.27 -7.04 1.33
C ASN A 50 19.69 -7.64 1.41
N ALA A 51 20.60 -7.17 0.55
CA ALA A 51 22.00 -7.60 0.42
C ALA A 51 22.22 -9.05 -0.05
N ASP A 52 21.18 -9.86 -0.23
CA ASP A 52 21.31 -11.29 -0.53
C ASP A 52 20.68 -11.69 -1.87
N THR A 53 19.55 -11.11 -2.25
CA THR A 53 18.81 -11.54 -3.44
C THR A 53 19.13 -10.67 -4.64
N PRO A 54 19.83 -11.19 -5.68
CA PRO A 54 20.10 -10.44 -6.89
C PRO A 54 18.83 -10.27 -7.74
N VAL A 55 18.52 -9.05 -8.14
CA VAL A 55 17.42 -8.68 -9.03
C VAL A 55 18.00 -7.94 -10.23
N ILE A 56 17.67 -8.37 -11.46
CA ILE A 56 18.13 -7.73 -12.69
C ILE A 56 17.09 -6.69 -13.11
N ILE A 57 17.40 -5.42 -12.94
CA ILE A 57 16.51 -4.30 -13.28
C ILE A 57 16.97 -3.58 -14.54
N GLY A 58 16.03 -3.03 -15.31
CA GLY A 58 16.33 -2.19 -16.47
C GLY A 58 16.75 -0.78 -16.05
N VAL A 59 17.70 -0.17 -16.79
CA VAL A 59 18.24 1.17 -16.45
C VAL A 59 17.95 2.25 -17.50
N LYS A 60 17.30 1.89 -18.61
CA LYS A 60 17.03 2.79 -19.73
C LYS A 60 15.55 3.06 -19.98
N ASN A 61 14.67 2.52 -19.18
CA ASN A 61 13.23 2.62 -19.40
C ASN A 61 12.49 2.91 -18.08
N ALA A 62 11.40 3.67 -18.19
CA ALA A 62 10.47 3.82 -17.07
C ALA A 62 9.93 2.46 -16.62
N PRO A 63 9.56 2.30 -15.34
CA PRO A 63 9.02 1.06 -14.81
C PRO A 63 7.75 0.60 -15.53
N THR A 64 7.66 -0.70 -15.78
CA THR A 64 6.48 -1.32 -16.39
C THR A 64 5.61 -2.07 -15.39
N PHE A 65 6.21 -2.54 -14.29
CA PHE A 65 5.50 -3.17 -13.18
C PHE A 65 6.28 -3.05 -11.87
N TRP A 66 5.60 -3.31 -10.79
CA TRP A 66 6.18 -3.27 -9.46
C TRP A 66 5.76 -4.48 -8.64
N THR A 67 6.52 -4.77 -7.60
CA THR A 67 6.20 -5.77 -6.58
C THR A 67 6.62 -5.29 -5.19
N SER A 68 6.26 -6.05 -4.18
CA SER A 68 6.80 -5.94 -2.82
C SER A 68 7.09 -7.35 -2.32
N PHE A 69 8.28 -7.56 -1.74
CA PHE A 69 8.67 -8.87 -1.20
C PHE A 69 8.35 -9.00 0.31
N ASP A 70 8.26 -7.86 0.99
CA ASP A 70 8.13 -7.78 2.45
C ASP A 70 6.99 -6.87 2.92
N ASP A 71 6.19 -6.34 1.99
CA ASP A 71 5.15 -5.33 2.23
C ASP A 71 5.66 -3.98 2.78
N GLU A 72 6.97 -3.80 2.94
CA GLU A 72 7.58 -2.54 3.41
C GLU A 72 8.10 -1.71 2.24
N TYR A 73 8.71 -2.36 1.24
CA TYR A 73 9.34 -1.70 0.11
C TYR A 73 8.65 -2.00 -1.21
N VAL A 74 8.57 -0.97 -2.06
CA VAL A 74 8.15 -1.10 -3.46
C VAL A 74 9.40 -1.32 -4.30
N VAL A 75 9.41 -2.41 -5.07
CA VAL A 75 10.49 -2.76 -5.99
C VAL A 75 9.99 -2.62 -7.41
N PHE A 76 10.65 -1.79 -8.20
CA PHE A 76 10.35 -1.60 -9.63
C PHE A 76 11.25 -2.48 -10.50
N ASP A 77 10.73 -2.87 -11.66
CA ASP A 77 11.47 -3.68 -12.63
C ASP A 77 12.50 -2.88 -13.45
N SER A 78 12.35 -1.57 -13.51
CA SER A 78 13.26 -0.68 -14.26
C SER A 78 13.20 0.74 -13.75
N PHE A 79 14.16 1.56 -14.16
CA PHE A 79 14.17 3.01 -14.03
C PHE A 79 14.90 3.63 -15.23
N ASP A 80 14.67 4.89 -15.50
CA ASP A 80 15.35 5.62 -16.57
C ASP A 80 16.45 6.48 -15.97
N GLU A 81 17.72 6.05 -16.16
CA GLU A 81 18.88 6.76 -15.62
C GLU A 81 19.21 8.04 -16.39
N ASP A 82 18.77 8.16 -17.66
CA ASP A 82 19.01 9.35 -18.48
C ASP A 82 18.16 10.53 -18.00
N ILE A 83 16.98 10.25 -17.43
CA ILE A 83 16.10 11.25 -16.84
C ILE A 83 16.49 11.55 -15.39
N ASP A 84 16.85 10.52 -14.64
CA ASP A 84 17.24 10.66 -13.24
C ASP A 84 18.05 9.42 -12.82
N SER A 85 19.25 9.64 -12.31
CA SER A 85 20.15 8.57 -11.87
C SER A 85 19.63 7.77 -10.66
N THR A 86 18.54 8.22 -10.02
CA THR A 86 17.98 7.58 -8.84
C THR A 86 16.45 7.50 -8.89
N LEU A 87 15.91 6.42 -8.37
CA LEU A 87 14.47 6.31 -8.08
C LEU A 87 14.14 7.21 -6.88
N GLN A 88 13.82 8.46 -7.17
CA GLN A 88 13.49 9.42 -6.12
C GLN A 88 12.00 9.35 -5.75
N SER A 89 11.69 9.69 -4.51
CA SER A 89 10.31 9.81 -4.01
C SER A 89 9.47 10.80 -4.82
N SER A 90 10.10 11.78 -5.47
CA SER A 90 9.41 12.74 -6.35
C SER A 90 8.89 12.15 -7.66
N LYS A 91 9.36 10.96 -8.07
CA LYS A 91 8.91 10.24 -9.26
C LYS A 91 7.77 9.27 -9.00
N THR A 92 7.51 8.96 -7.76
CA THR A 92 6.51 7.97 -7.38
C THR A 92 5.38 8.61 -6.60
N GLN A 93 4.17 8.15 -6.85
CA GLN A 93 2.99 8.39 -6.04
C GLN A 93 2.40 7.04 -5.69
N SER A 94 2.12 6.81 -4.43
CA SER A 94 1.50 5.57 -3.99
C SER A 94 0.44 5.84 -2.93
N PHE A 95 -0.52 4.95 -2.86
CA PHE A 95 -1.51 4.93 -1.81
C PHE A 95 -1.67 3.51 -1.28
N GLY A 96 -1.83 3.39 0.01
CA GLY A 96 -2.01 2.09 0.65
C GLY A 96 -2.46 2.24 2.10
N HIS A 97 -2.79 1.10 2.69
CA HIS A 97 -3.12 1.02 4.10
C HIS A 97 -1.89 0.56 4.89
N ILE A 98 -1.51 1.35 5.88
CA ILE A 98 -0.48 0.98 6.83
C ILE A 98 -1.15 0.22 7.98
N ARG A 99 -0.60 -0.93 8.33
CA ARG A 99 -0.97 -1.62 9.58
C ARG A 99 -0.10 -1.07 10.69
N GLU A 100 -0.76 -0.52 11.68
CA GLU A 100 -0.06 -0.07 12.87
C GLU A 100 0.48 -1.27 13.66
N VAL A 101 1.75 -1.19 14.05
CA VAL A 101 2.38 -2.21 14.89
C VAL A 101 2.01 -1.94 16.34
N PHE A 102 1.27 -2.85 16.95
CA PHE A 102 0.92 -2.76 18.37
C PHE A 102 2.16 -2.94 19.24
N THR A 103 2.42 -1.96 20.09
CA THR A 103 3.47 -2.03 21.12
C THR A 103 2.81 -2.16 22.48
N SER A 104 3.17 -3.22 23.24
CA SER A 104 2.66 -3.41 24.61
C SER A 104 3.38 -2.45 25.56
N SER A 105 2.89 -1.22 25.62
CA SER A 105 3.39 -0.14 26.48
C SER A 105 2.21 0.69 26.98
N ASP A 106 2.28 1.14 28.23
CA ASP A 106 1.26 1.99 28.84
C ASP A 106 1.17 3.38 28.16
N THR A 107 2.21 3.76 27.41
CA THR A 107 2.27 5.03 26.66
C THR A 107 1.86 4.89 25.20
N PHE A 108 1.55 3.67 24.74
CA PHE A 108 1.15 3.46 23.36
C PHE A 108 -0.23 4.06 23.08
N ILE A 109 -0.27 4.99 22.13
CA ILE A 109 -1.51 5.61 21.65
C ILE A 109 -1.71 5.16 20.20
N PRO A 110 -2.74 4.36 19.88
CA PRO A 110 -3.00 3.93 18.51
C PRO A 110 -3.34 5.12 17.61
N GLU A 111 -2.78 5.16 16.41
CA GLU A 111 -3.08 6.15 15.37
C GLU A 111 -4.44 5.88 14.71
N LEU A 112 -5.49 6.01 15.48
CA LEU A 112 -6.87 5.82 15.00
C LEU A 112 -7.55 7.18 14.82
N PRO A 113 -8.41 7.33 13.79
CA PRO A 113 -9.31 8.46 13.70
C PRO A 113 -10.17 8.57 14.97
N GLU A 114 -10.36 9.79 15.46
CA GLU A 114 -11.05 10.08 16.73
C GLU A 114 -12.43 9.38 16.85
N ASN A 115 -13.14 9.27 15.73
CA ASN A 115 -14.46 8.61 15.67
C ASN A 115 -14.40 7.09 15.87
N LEU A 116 -13.22 6.44 15.78
CA LEU A 116 -13.04 5.01 15.98
C LEU A 116 -12.61 4.66 17.42
N PHE A 117 -12.15 5.62 18.23
CA PHE A 117 -11.78 5.36 19.62
C PHE A 117 -12.94 4.81 20.45
N SER A 118 -14.16 5.29 20.23
CA SER A 118 -15.34 4.79 20.93
C SER A 118 -15.66 3.33 20.59
N PHE A 119 -15.34 2.90 19.35
CA PHE A 119 -15.45 1.50 18.93
C PHE A 119 -14.37 0.64 19.59
N LEU A 120 -13.13 1.09 19.58
CA LEU A 120 -12.01 0.41 20.24
C LEU A 120 -12.29 0.21 21.74
N ALA A 121 -12.75 1.24 22.43
CA ALA A 121 -13.09 1.17 23.85
C ALA A 121 -14.23 0.15 24.11
N ALA A 122 -15.27 0.15 23.29
CA ALA A 122 -16.38 -0.81 23.43
C ALA A 122 -15.93 -2.26 23.20
N MET A 123 -15.03 -2.47 22.21
CA MET A 123 -14.46 -3.79 21.91
C MET A 123 -13.58 -4.29 23.06
N ILE A 124 -12.72 -3.44 23.61
CA ILE A 124 -11.87 -3.78 24.77
C ILE A 124 -12.74 -4.12 25.97
N GLU A 125 -13.76 -3.32 26.26
CA GLU A 125 -14.70 -3.57 27.36
C GLU A 125 -15.36 -4.94 27.24
N ALA A 126 -15.91 -5.29 26.07
CA ALA A 126 -16.54 -6.59 25.84
C ALA A 126 -15.54 -7.74 26.02
N ARG A 127 -14.31 -7.62 25.49
CA ARG A 127 -13.26 -8.64 25.62
C ARG A 127 -12.77 -8.81 27.05
N CYS A 128 -12.60 -7.71 27.80
CA CYS A 128 -12.21 -7.77 29.20
C CYS A 128 -13.24 -8.50 30.06
N PHE A 129 -14.54 -8.34 29.82
CA PHE A 129 -15.57 -9.11 30.53
C PHE A 129 -15.44 -10.61 30.30
N VAL A 130 -15.19 -11.03 29.07
CA VAL A 130 -15.01 -12.46 28.73
C VAL A 130 -13.72 -13.02 29.36
N GLN A 131 -12.61 -12.31 29.23
CA GLN A 131 -11.30 -12.82 29.67
C GLN A 131 -11.10 -12.76 31.18
N MET A 132 -11.53 -11.67 31.83
CA MET A 132 -11.26 -11.46 33.26
C MET A 132 -12.36 -11.99 34.16
N LYS A 133 -13.63 -11.87 33.75
CA LYS A 133 -14.77 -12.29 34.57
C LYS A 133 -15.38 -13.63 34.11
N GLN A 134 -14.89 -14.21 33.02
CA GLN A 134 -15.41 -15.44 32.41
C GLN A 134 -16.94 -15.41 32.21
N SER A 135 -17.50 -14.21 32.04
CA SER A 135 -18.94 -13.99 31.86
C SER A 135 -19.18 -13.04 30.72
N LEU A 136 -20.20 -13.34 29.93
CA LEU A 136 -20.69 -12.46 28.88
C LEU A 136 -21.45 -11.30 29.51
N ASN A 137 -21.18 -10.08 29.03
CA ASN A 137 -21.99 -8.92 29.37
C ASN A 137 -22.82 -8.50 28.14
N PRO A 138 -24.13 -8.85 28.10
CA PRO A 138 -24.96 -8.58 26.92
C PRO A 138 -25.03 -7.10 26.55
N LYS A 139 -24.89 -6.19 27.52
CA LYS A 139 -24.88 -4.74 27.24
C LYS A 139 -23.59 -4.29 26.56
N ALA A 140 -22.44 -4.86 26.97
CA ALA A 140 -21.15 -4.54 26.36
C ALA A 140 -21.09 -5.08 24.90
N GLU A 141 -21.57 -6.30 24.68
CA GLU A 141 -21.67 -6.89 23.33
C GLU A 141 -22.59 -6.09 22.41
N GLN A 142 -23.79 -5.72 22.88
CA GLN A 142 -24.70 -4.87 22.09
C GLN A 142 -24.07 -3.50 21.76
N ARG A 143 -23.28 -2.94 22.66
CA ARG A 143 -22.57 -1.69 22.43
C ARG A 143 -21.48 -1.88 21.37
N GLU A 144 -20.69 -2.97 21.47
CA GLU A 144 -19.69 -3.33 20.47
C GLU A 144 -20.32 -3.48 19.07
N ASP A 145 -21.42 -4.24 18.95
CA ASP A 145 -22.10 -4.48 17.68
C ASP A 145 -22.62 -3.17 17.04
N ARG A 146 -23.22 -2.29 17.84
CA ARG A 146 -23.67 -0.98 17.34
C ARG A 146 -22.50 -0.13 16.83
N MET A 147 -21.38 -0.15 17.54
CA MET A 147 -20.20 0.61 17.15
C MET A 147 -19.52 -0.01 15.94
N ARG A 148 -19.50 -1.34 15.80
CA ARG A 148 -19.02 -2.05 14.61
C ARG A 148 -19.80 -1.64 13.37
N VAL A 149 -21.13 -1.71 13.41
CA VAL A 149 -21.99 -1.28 12.29
C VAL A 149 -21.74 0.19 11.91
N ARG A 150 -21.51 1.05 12.92
CA ARG A 150 -21.18 2.45 12.66
C ARG A 150 -19.81 2.61 11.96
N ALA A 151 -18.79 1.87 12.39
CA ALA A 151 -17.45 1.87 11.79
C ALA A 151 -17.49 1.35 10.35
N GLU A 152 -18.24 0.27 10.09
CA GLU A 152 -18.45 -0.25 8.74
C GLU A 152 -19.13 0.77 7.81
N ARG A 153 -20.14 1.49 8.29
CA ARG A 153 -20.78 2.56 7.50
C ARG A 153 -19.80 3.68 7.13
N ILE A 154 -18.88 4.03 8.03
CA ILE A 154 -17.85 5.03 7.75
C ILE A 154 -16.90 4.50 6.66
N LYS A 155 -16.44 3.25 6.79
CA LYS A 155 -15.62 2.58 5.77
C LYS A 155 -16.29 2.56 4.40
N TRP A 156 -17.58 2.21 4.35
CA TRP A 156 -18.36 2.22 3.11
C TRP A 156 -18.48 3.61 2.47
N ARG A 157 -18.61 4.65 3.28
CA ARG A 157 -18.64 6.02 2.76
C ARG A 157 -17.30 6.46 2.20
N GLN A 158 -16.20 6.12 2.86
CA GLN A 158 -14.85 6.42 2.38
C GLN A 158 -14.52 5.63 1.11
N GLY A 159 -14.86 4.33 1.05
CA GLY A 159 -14.67 3.51 -0.14
C GLY A 159 -15.52 3.96 -1.34
N ARG A 160 -16.72 4.52 -1.11
CA ARG A 160 -17.55 5.07 -2.19
C ARG A 160 -17.01 6.38 -2.78
N MET A 161 -16.20 7.14 -2.06
CA MET A 161 -15.53 8.32 -2.60
C MET A 161 -14.43 7.96 -3.60
N LEU A 162 -13.92 6.73 -3.59
CA LEU A 162 -12.89 6.22 -4.51
C LEU A 162 -13.48 5.47 -5.72
N ILE A 163 -14.75 5.09 -5.67
CA ILE A 163 -15.45 4.51 -6.80
C ILE A 163 -16.25 5.65 -7.45
N GLU A 164 -15.77 6.18 -8.57
CA GLU A 164 -16.63 6.95 -9.48
C GLU A 164 -17.85 6.07 -9.77
N GLY A 165 -18.99 6.44 -9.19
CA GLY A 165 -20.24 5.74 -9.43
C GLY A 165 -20.53 5.76 -10.91
N PRO A 166 -21.08 4.67 -11.49
CA PRO A 166 -21.45 4.65 -12.90
C PRO A 166 -22.30 5.87 -13.19
N ASP A 167 -21.88 6.66 -14.16
CA ASP A 167 -22.61 7.85 -14.62
C ASP A 167 -23.93 7.35 -15.26
N TYR A 168 -24.97 7.29 -14.46
CA TYR A 168 -26.33 7.03 -14.96
C TYR A 168 -26.82 8.27 -15.71
N GLY A 169 -26.18 8.55 -16.86
CA GLY A 169 -26.63 9.45 -17.91
C GLY A 169 -27.45 10.65 -17.43
N ARG A 170 -26.79 11.73 -17.02
CA ARG A 170 -27.44 13.05 -16.99
C ARG A 170 -27.86 13.37 -18.43
N ARG A 171 -29.09 13.08 -18.77
CA ARG A 171 -29.72 13.65 -19.97
C ARG A 171 -29.60 15.16 -19.86
N ARG A 172 -28.86 15.75 -20.80
CA ARG A 172 -28.93 17.17 -21.10
C ARG A 172 -30.26 17.49 -21.76
#